data_61e110f663e9cd5795bea251563ace22
#
_entry.id   61e110f663e9cd5795bea251563ace22
#
_cell.length_a   1.000
_cell.length_b   1.000
_cell.length_c   1.000
_cell.angle_alpha   90.00
_cell.angle_beta   90.00
_cell.angle_gamma   90.00
#
_symmetry.space_group_name_H-M   'P 1'
#
loop_
_entity.id
_entity.type
_entity.pdbx_description
1 polymer ?
#
loop_
_entity_poly.entity_id
_entity_poly.type
_entity_poly.pdbx_seq_one_letter_code
_entity_poly.pdbx_strand_id
1 'polypeptide(L)'
;GDPSGKNKTRPPLTNSQLQINAKTYKEQIYKILDPKKTDIRFNSEWCNKLGADGLIELASKYNLARMLERDDFNSRYKANQSISLHELIYPLIQAYDSVFLKADMELGGTDQKFNLLVGREIQKNYGLQPQIILTVPILEGLDGVKKMSKSLNNFVGIDESPDDMFGKIMSVSDELMWRWYELLSFKSQKEIQEQKKGVKNGLNPKEVKI
;
A
#
# COMPACT_ATOMS: atom_id res chain seq x y z
N GLY A 1 7.28 -5.85 -5.08
CA GLY A 1 5.87 -5.64 -4.79
C GLY A 1 5.06 -6.90 -5.07
N ASP A 2 3.83 -6.95 -4.61
CA ASP A 2 2.93 -8.08 -4.77
C ASP A 2 2.84 -8.50 -6.25
N PRO A 3 3.18 -9.76 -6.62
CA PRO A 3 3.16 -10.24 -7.99
C PRO A 3 1.76 -10.60 -8.48
N SER A 4 0.78 -10.72 -7.58
CA SER A 4 -0.56 -11.21 -7.91
C SER A 4 -1.34 -10.28 -8.83
N GLY A 5 -2.22 -10.89 -9.64
CA GLY A 5 -3.13 -10.15 -10.53
C GLY A 5 -2.51 -9.55 -11.80
N LYS A 6 -1.26 -9.83 -12.11
CA LYS A 6 -0.60 -9.36 -13.34
C LYS A 6 -0.25 -10.54 -14.25
N ASN A 7 -0.89 -10.60 -15.42
CA ASN A 7 -0.63 -11.63 -16.45
C ASN A 7 0.80 -11.59 -17.04
N LYS A 8 1.61 -10.60 -16.67
CA LYS A 8 3.02 -10.51 -17.03
C LYS A 8 3.83 -10.28 -15.75
N THR A 9 4.65 -11.26 -15.40
CA THR A 9 5.69 -11.11 -14.38
C THR A 9 6.56 -9.91 -14.75
N ARG A 10 6.64 -8.92 -13.85
CA ARG A 10 7.63 -7.84 -14.01
C ARG A 10 9.02 -8.50 -13.99
N PRO A 11 9.94 -8.11 -14.90
CA PRO A 11 11.30 -8.61 -14.81
C PRO A 11 11.88 -8.28 -13.43
N PRO A 12 12.63 -9.20 -12.81
CA PRO A 12 13.26 -8.94 -11.52
C PRO A 12 14.23 -7.77 -11.65
N LEU A 13 14.20 -6.87 -10.67
CA LEU A 13 15.12 -5.74 -10.59
C LEU A 13 16.54 -6.28 -10.29
N THR A 14 17.54 -5.66 -10.89
CA THR A 14 18.94 -5.92 -10.52
C THR A 14 19.26 -5.35 -9.15
N ASN A 15 20.29 -5.89 -8.48
CA ASN A 15 20.71 -5.40 -7.17
C ASN A 15 21.07 -3.90 -7.19
N SER A 16 21.69 -3.42 -8.28
CA SER A 16 22.00 -1.99 -8.43
C SER A 16 20.75 -1.13 -8.54
N GLN A 17 19.74 -1.55 -9.29
CA GLN A 17 18.45 -0.87 -9.37
C GLN A 17 17.72 -0.86 -8.02
N LEU A 18 17.80 -1.96 -7.26
CA LEU A 18 17.23 -2.03 -5.91
C LEU A 18 17.89 -1.03 -4.97
N GLN A 19 19.21 -0.89 -5.01
CA GLN A 19 19.95 0.07 -4.17
C GLN A 19 19.62 1.53 -4.52
N ILE A 20 19.56 1.86 -5.82
CA ILE A 20 19.18 3.21 -6.27
C ILE A 20 17.75 3.55 -5.82
N ASN A 21 16.81 2.63 -6.04
CA ASN A 21 15.42 2.82 -5.62
C ASN A 21 15.28 2.94 -4.10
N ALA A 22 16.06 2.17 -3.34
CA ALA A 22 16.06 2.23 -1.89
C ALA A 22 16.54 3.58 -1.35
N LYS A 23 17.56 4.17 -1.98
CA LYS A 23 18.09 5.48 -1.59
C LYS A 23 17.05 6.58 -1.81
N THR A 24 16.48 6.67 -3.02
CA THR A 24 15.44 7.66 -3.33
C THR A 24 14.21 7.50 -2.44
N TYR A 25 13.82 6.27 -2.13
CA TYR A 25 12.70 5.99 -1.25
C TYR A 25 12.95 6.50 0.18
N LYS A 26 14.15 6.28 0.70
CA LYS A 26 14.56 6.77 2.03
C LYS A 26 14.53 8.30 2.12
N GLU A 27 15.05 8.99 1.10
CA GLU A 27 15.04 10.45 1.03
C GLU A 27 13.62 11.02 1.02
N GLN A 28 12.71 10.39 0.28
CA GLN A 28 11.31 10.80 0.21
C GLN A 28 10.55 10.56 1.53
N ILE A 29 10.74 9.42 2.18
CA ILE A 29 10.09 9.11 3.46
C ILE A 29 10.45 10.17 4.52
N TYR A 30 11.71 10.56 4.61
CA TYR A 30 12.17 11.52 5.61
C TYR A 30 11.75 12.97 5.35
N LYS A 31 11.11 13.27 4.21
CA LYS A 31 10.39 14.54 4.04
C LYS A 31 9.09 14.62 4.86
N ILE A 32 8.53 13.48 5.24
CA ILE A 32 7.25 13.39 5.96
C ILE A 32 7.45 12.85 7.37
N LEU A 33 8.28 11.82 7.54
CA LEU A 33 8.50 11.15 8.82
C LEU A 33 9.78 11.62 9.48
N ASP A 34 9.76 11.76 10.81
CA ASP A 34 10.92 12.12 11.61
C ASP A 34 12.00 11.02 11.56
N PRO A 35 13.21 11.29 11.04
CA PRO A 35 14.29 10.30 10.96
C PRO A 35 14.73 9.72 12.32
N LYS A 36 14.52 10.46 13.41
CA LYS A 36 14.88 10.00 14.76
C LYS A 36 13.88 8.99 15.34
N LYS A 37 12.69 8.91 14.75
CA LYS A 37 11.59 8.04 15.18
C LYS A 37 11.23 6.97 14.15
N THR A 38 11.97 6.92 13.04
CA THR A 38 11.62 6.07 11.90
C THR A 38 12.79 5.19 11.51
N ASP A 39 12.63 3.88 11.66
CA ASP A 39 13.58 2.89 11.18
C ASP A 39 13.14 2.37 9.82
N ILE A 40 14.00 2.47 8.82
CA ILE A 40 13.81 1.85 7.51
C ILE A 40 14.58 0.53 7.50
N ARG A 41 13.83 -0.58 7.41
CA ARG A 41 14.37 -1.93 7.40
C ARG A 41 14.06 -2.60 6.06
N PHE A 42 14.95 -3.45 5.62
CA PHE A 42 14.78 -4.25 4.41
C PHE A 42 14.57 -5.70 4.79
N ASN A 43 13.52 -6.31 4.27
CA ASN A 43 13.21 -7.71 4.60
C ASN A 43 14.26 -8.71 4.14
N SER A 44 15.15 -8.35 3.22
CA SER A 44 16.34 -9.15 2.91
C SER A 44 17.23 -9.43 4.14
N GLU A 45 17.16 -8.61 5.19
CA GLU A 45 17.92 -8.81 6.44
C GLU A 45 17.53 -10.12 7.14
N TRP A 46 16.28 -10.53 7.03
CA TRP A 46 15.75 -11.75 7.64
C TRP A 46 15.34 -12.81 6.63
N CYS A 47 14.77 -12.44 5.48
CA CYS A 47 14.35 -13.40 4.47
C CYS A 47 15.54 -14.17 3.87
N ASN A 48 16.70 -13.53 3.68
CA ASN A 48 17.92 -14.22 3.21
C ASN A 48 18.43 -15.27 4.21
N LYS A 49 18.12 -15.11 5.49
CA LYS A 49 18.52 -16.06 6.54
C LYS A 49 17.52 -17.21 6.70
N LEU A 50 16.32 -17.05 6.18
CA LEU A 50 15.26 -18.05 6.32
C LEU A 50 15.66 -19.39 5.65
N GLY A 51 16.27 -19.30 4.48
CA GLY A 51 16.66 -20.47 3.70
C GLY A 51 15.45 -21.29 3.22
N ALA A 52 15.71 -22.46 2.65
CA ALA A 52 14.65 -23.36 2.20
C ALA A 52 13.85 -23.95 3.36
N ASP A 53 14.53 -24.36 4.40
CA ASP A 53 13.89 -24.99 5.59
C ASP A 53 12.96 -23.99 6.29
N GLY A 54 13.41 -22.75 6.49
CA GLY A 54 12.58 -21.72 7.10
C GLY A 54 11.40 -21.29 6.21
N LEU A 55 11.55 -21.34 4.89
CA LEU A 55 10.41 -21.08 3.99
C LEU A 55 9.38 -22.20 4.06
N ILE A 56 9.81 -23.46 4.13
CA ILE A 56 8.92 -24.61 4.30
C ILE A 56 8.21 -24.53 5.67
N GLU A 57 8.95 -24.20 6.73
CA GLU A 57 8.38 -24.01 8.05
C GLU A 57 7.33 -22.89 8.04
N LEU A 58 7.64 -21.73 7.45
CA LEU A 58 6.69 -20.62 7.30
C LEU A 58 5.45 -21.05 6.53
N ALA A 59 5.61 -21.75 5.41
CA ALA A 59 4.50 -22.24 4.60
C ALA A 59 3.62 -23.25 5.36
N SER A 60 4.19 -24.06 6.25
CA SER A 60 3.44 -25.02 7.09
C SER A 60 2.52 -24.34 8.11
N LYS A 61 2.77 -23.08 8.44
CA LYS A 61 2.01 -22.32 9.44
C LYS A 61 0.73 -21.66 8.90
N TYR A 62 0.41 -21.84 7.61
CA TYR A 62 -0.80 -21.27 7.01
C TYR A 62 -1.51 -22.25 6.09
N ASN A 63 -2.84 -22.18 6.05
CA ASN A 63 -3.64 -23.12 5.29
C ASN A 63 -3.91 -22.61 3.87
N LEU A 64 -3.68 -23.45 2.85
CA LEU A 64 -3.92 -23.12 1.45
C LEU A 64 -5.39 -22.73 1.17
N ALA A 65 -6.36 -23.42 1.82
CA ALA A 65 -7.78 -23.07 1.64
C ALA A 65 -8.06 -21.64 2.09
N ARG A 66 -7.43 -21.19 3.18
CA ARG A 66 -7.52 -19.81 3.65
C ARG A 66 -6.84 -18.83 2.69
N MET A 67 -5.69 -19.21 2.10
CA MET A 67 -5.02 -18.38 1.09
C MET A 67 -5.91 -18.15 -0.14
N LEU A 68 -6.67 -19.16 -0.54
CA LEU A 68 -7.58 -19.08 -1.68
C LEU A 68 -8.89 -18.31 -1.38
N GLU A 69 -9.12 -17.86 -0.14
CA GLU A 69 -10.22 -16.94 0.19
C GLU A 69 -9.95 -15.50 -0.26
N ARG A 70 -8.70 -15.14 -0.60
CA ARG A 70 -8.40 -13.82 -1.16
C ARG A 70 -9.12 -13.65 -2.49
N ASP A 71 -9.84 -12.54 -2.65
CA ASP A 71 -10.80 -12.32 -3.76
C ASP A 71 -10.23 -12.59 -5.15
N ASP A 72 -9.00 -12.14 -5.41
CA ASP A 72 -8.34 -12.35 -6.71
C ASP A 72 -7.94 -13.82 -6.93
N PHE A 73 -7.45 -14.52 -5.89
CA PHE A 73 -7.15 -15.95 -5.97
C PHE A 73 -8.42 -16.77 -6.13
N ASN A 74 -9.46 -16.46 -5.35
CA ASN A 74 -10.75 -17.13 -5.44
C ASN A 74 -11.36 -17.02 -6.83
N SER A 75 -11.39 -15.81 -7.38
CA SER A 75 -11.94 -15.54 -8.71
C SER A 75 -11.16 -16.28 -9.80
N ARG A 76 -9.83 -16.24 -9.76
CA ARG A 76 -8.98 -16.93 -10.74
C ARG A 76 -9.06 -18.44 -10.60
N TYR A 77 -9.08 -18.97 -9.38
CA TYR A 77 -9.25 -20.40 -9.12
C TYR A 77 -10.56 -20.93 -9.69
N LYS A 78 -11.67 -20.25 -9.41
CA LYS A 78 -13.01 -20.60 -9.95
C LYS A 78 -13.10 -20.50 -11.48
N ALA A 79 -12.34 -19.56 -12.07
CA ALA A 79 -12.27 -19.39 -13.51
C ALA A 79 -11.24 -20.31 -14.20
N ASN A 80 -10.63 -21.26 -13.50
CA ASN A 80 -9.54 -22.12 -13.98
C ASN A 80 -8.36 -21.32 -14.58
N GLN A 81 -8.11 -20.13 -14.08
CA GLN A 81 -6.96 -19.31 -14.47
C GLN A 81 -5.72 -19.70 -13.64
N SER A 82 -4.55 -19.58 -14.24
CA SER A 82 -3.32 -19.95 -13.55
C SER A 82 -3.03 -19.06 -12.34
N ILE A 83 -2.61 -19.68 -11.24
CA ILE A 83 -2.07 -19.04 -10.05
C ILE A 83 -0.68 -19.63 -9.82
N SER A 84 0.35 -18.79 -9.87
CA SER A 84 1.72 -19.26 -9.66
C SER A 84 2.01 -19.40 -8.16
N LEU A 85 2.80 -20.42 -7.79
CA LEU A 85 3.13 -20.71 -6.38
C LEU A 85 3.75 -19.51 -5.66
N HIS A 86 4.59 -18.72 -6.32
CA HIS A 86 5.20 -17.54 -5.70
C HIS A 86 4.18 -16.46 -5.32
N GLU A 87 3.02 -16.39 -5.99
CA GLU A 87 1.93 -15.49 -5.62
C GLU A 87 1.29 -15.90 -4.28
N LEU A 88 1.22 -17.22 -4.02
CA LEU A 88 0.69 -17.76 -2.76
C LEU A 88 1.70 -17.62 -1.60
N ILE A 89 3.00 -17.62 -1.91
CA ILE A 89 4.06 -17.46 -0.91
C ILE A 89 4.21 -15.99 -0.49
N TYR A 90 3.96 -15.05 -1.39
CA TYR A 90 4.19 -13.63 -1.13
C TYR A 90 3.48 -13.11 0.14
N PRO A 91 2.18 -13.39 0.41
CA PRO A 91 1.53 -12.99 1.65
C PRO A 91 2.20 -13.54 2.91
N LEU A 92 2.78 -14.73 2.83
CA LEU A 92 3.49 -15.35 3.95
C LEU A 92 4.83 -14.65 4.23
N ILE A 93 5.55 -14.25 3.20
CA ILE A 93 6.79 -13.46 3.35
C ILE A 93 6.48 -12.10 3.98
N GLN A 94 5.43 -11.42 3.51
CA GLN A 94 4.97 -10.17 4.14
C GLN A 94 4.57 -10.39 5.61
N ALA A 95 3.87 -11.46 5.91
CA ALA A 95 3.49 -11.81 7.28
C ALA A 95 4.71 -12.08 8.17
N TYR A 96 5.76 -12.67 7.61
CA TYR A 96 7.01 -12.92 8.34
C TYR A 96 7.76 -11.63 8.66
N ASP A 97 7.60 -10.56 7.86
CA ASP A 97 8.12 -9.23 8.20
C ASP A 97 7.54 -8.77 9.55
N SER A 98 6.24 -8.93 9.78
CA SER A 98 5.58 -8.59 11.04
C SER A 98 6.06 -9.44 12.21
N VAL A 99 6.36 -10.72 11.98
CA VAL A 99 6.95 -11.63 12.98
C VAL A 99 8.33 -11.17 13.37
N PHE A 100 9.20 -10.92 12.40
CA PHE A 100 10.58 -10.51 12.65
C PHE A 100 10.65 -9.16 13.37
N LEU A 101 9.84 -8.19 12.92
CA LEU A 101 9.77 -6.86 13.52
C LEU A 101 9.05 -6.85 14.87
N LYS A 102 8.36 -7.95 15.25
CA LYS A 102 7.46 -8.01 16.41
C LYS A 102 6.49 -6.83 16.43
N ALA A 103 5.88 -6.58 15.27
CA ALA A 103 5.04 -5.41 15.08
C ALA A 103 3.81 -5.47 16.00
N ASP A 104 3.55 -4.38 16.75
CA ASP A 104 2.34 -4.23 17.57
C ASP A 104 1.15 -3.74 16.72
N MET A 105 1.44 -2.98 15.66
CA MET A 105 0.44 -2.47 14.72
C MET A 105 1.02 -2.45 13.31
N GLU A 106 0.21 -2.82 12.33
CA GLU A 106 0.54 -2.68 10.91
C GLU A 106 -0.49 -1.81 10.20
N LEU A 107 0.00 -0.81 9.45
CA LEU A 107 -0.80 0.13 8.68
C LEU A 107 -0.71 -0.20 7.20
N GLY A 108 -1.85 -0.23 6.50
CA GLY A 108 -1.88 -0.46 5.07
C GLY A 108 -3.08 0.16 4.37
N GLY A 109 -3.11 0.08 3.06
CA GLY A 109 -4.32 0.38 2.30
C GLY A 109 -5.38 -0.72 2.46
N THR A 110 -6.63 -0.41 2.15
CA THR A 110 -7.73 -1.39 2.19
C THR A 110 -7.48 -2.59 1.28
N ASP A 111 -6.69 -2.41 0.20
CA ASP A 111 -6.24 -3.48 -0.71
C ASP A 111 -5.29 -4.48 -0.04
N GLN A 112 -4.64 -4.11 1.07
CA GLN A 112 -3.71 -4.94 1.83
C GLN A 112 -4.37 -5.70 2.98
N LYS A 113 -5.66 -5.50 3.25
CA LYS A 113 -6.35 -6.05 4.42
C LYS A 113 -6.15 -7.56 4.59
N PHE A 114 -6.24 -8.32 3.49
CA PHE A 114 -6.01 -9.76 3.53
C PHE A 114 -4.59 -10.09 4.02
N ASN A 115 -3.57 -9.48 3.42
CA ASN A 115 -2.17 -9.74 3.78
C ASN A 115 -1.88 -9.35 5.23
N LEU A 116 -2.46 -8.25 5.73
CA LEU A 116 -2.34 -7.83 7.13
C LEU A 116 -2.98 -8.84 8.10
N LEU A 117 -4.11 -9.44 7.71
CA LEU A 117 -4.76 -10.50 8.50
C LEU A 117 -3.92 -11.78 8.51
N VAL A 118 -3.27 -12.13 7.38
CA VAL A 118 -2.29 -13.23 7.34
C VAL A 118 -1.16 -12.96 8.34
N GLY A 119 -0.66 -11.70 8.41
CA GLY A 119 0.36 -11.29 9.37
C GLY A 119 -0.02 -11.61 10.82
N ARG A 120 -1.25 -11.28 11.21
CA ARG A 120 -1.77 -11.58 12.55
C ARG A 120 -1.77 -13.08 12.84
N GLU A 121 -2.24 -13.89 11.90
CA GLU A 121 -2.33 -15.35 12.07
C GLU A 121 -0.93 -15.98 12.18
N ILE A 122 0.00 -15.53 11.33
CA ILE A 122 1.39 -16.01 11.37
C ILE A 122 2.08 -15.59 12.68
N GLN A 123 1.90 -14.36 13.16
CA GLN A 123 2.41 -13.96 14.48
C GLN A 123 1.93 -14.88 15.58
N LYS A 124 0.62 -15.20 15.61
CA LYS A 124 0.05 -16.15 16.57
C LYS A 124 0.71 -17.52 16.47
N ASN A 125 0.92 -18.03 15.26
CA ASN A 125 1.54 -19.34 15.03
C ASN A 125 3.05 -19.38 15.34
N TYR A 126 3.67 -18.20 15.49
CA TYR A 126 5.02 -18.03 16.06
C TYR A 126 5.02 -17.71 17.57
N GLY A 127 3.87 -17.78 18.24
CA GLY A 127 3.74 -17.54 19.68
C GLY A 127 3.83 -16.05 20.08
N LEU A 128 3.64 -15.14 19.12
CA LEU A 128 3.62 -13.71 19.38
C LEU A 128 2.20 -13.19 19.61
N GLN A 129 2.09 -12.04 20.27
CA GLN A 129 0.83 -11.28 20.33
C GLN A 129 0.48 -10.80 18.92
N PRO A 130 -0.72 -11.10 18.40
CA PRO A 130 -1.12 -10.63 17.08
C PRO A 130 -1.26 -9.11 17.04
N GLN A 131 -0.66 -8.50 16.03
CA GLN A 131 -0.68 -7.05 15.80
C GLN A 131 -2.10 -6.50 15.59
N ILE A 132 -2.28 -5.21 15.89
CA ILE A 132 -3.44 -4.46 15.44
C ILE A 132 -3.25 -4.13 13.96
N ILE A 133 -4.30 -4.25 13.16
CA ILE A 133 -4.27 -3.79 11.77
C ILE A 133 -5.11 -2.53 11.63
N LEU A 134 -4.56 -1.54 10.94
CA LEU A 134 -5.26 -0.31 10.58
C LEU A 134 -5.21 -0.16 9.07
N THR A 135 -6.37 -0.04 8.42
CA THR A 135 -6.44 0.16 6.98
C THR A 135 -7.03 1.52 6.65
N VAL A 136 -6.43 2.18 5.67
CA VAL A 136 -6.91 3.45 5.13
C VAL A 136 -7.40 3.25 3.69
N PRO A 137 -8.38 4.04 3.23
CA PRO A 137 -8.84 3.98 1.84
C PRO A 137 -7.69 4.22 0.86
N ILE A 138 -7.81 3.63 -0.33
CA ILE A 138 -6.89 3.88 -1.43
C ILE A 138 -7.06 5.32 -1.90
N LEU A 139 -5.93 5.98 -2.15
CA LEU A 139 -5.90 7.29 -2.78
C LEU A 139 -5.93 7.11 -4.30
N GLU A 140 -6.95 7.67 -4.92
CA GLU A 140 -7.09 7.74 -6.37
C GLU A 140 -6.09 8.76 -6.93
N GLY A 141 -5.52 8.44 -8.10
CA GLY A 141 -4.62 9.34 -8.82
C GLY A 141 -5.36 10.46 -9.55
N LEU A 142 -4.61 11.24 -10.34
CA LEU A 142 -5.13 12.39 -11.10
C LEU A 142 -6.29 12.04 -12.04
N ASP A 143 -6.40 10.77 -12.45
CA ASP A 143 -7.49 10.24 -13.26
C ASP A 143 -8.82 10.04 -12.48
N GLY A 144 -8.79 10.14 -11.15
CA GLY A 144 -9.94 9.98 -10.27
C GLY A 144 -10.51 8.56 -10.19
N VAL A 145 -9.87 7.57 -10.76
CA VAL A 145 -10.37 6.20 -10.88
C VAL A 145 -9.37 5.17 -10.36
N LYS A 146 -8.13 5.22 -10.86
CA LYS A 146 -7.11 4.23 -10.53
C LYS A 146 -6.33 4.68 -9.30
N LYS A 147 -5.84 3.69 -8.52
CA LYS A 147 -4.89 3.95 -7.45
C LYS A 147 -3.74 4.84 -7.95
N MET A 148 -3.42 5.87 -7.18
CA MET A 148 -2.26 6.72 -7.45
C MET A 148 -0.99 5.89 -7.51
N SER A 149 -0.26 5.97 -8.62
CA SER A 149 1.01 5.23 -8.77
C SER A 149 1.93 5.85 -9.82
N LYS A 150 3.24 5.70 -9.62
CA LYS A 150 4.26 6.10 -10.60
C LYS A 150 4.11 5.35 -11.94
N SER A 151 3.75 4.07 -11.89
CA SER A 151 3.61 3.25 -13.11
C SER A 151 2.45 3.64 -14.00
N LEU A 152 1.45 4.34 -13.47
CA LEU A 152 0.31 4.85 -14.20
C LEU A 152 0.46 6.33 -14.58
N ASN A 153 1.53 6.97 -14.11
CA ASN A 153 1.79 8.41 -14.30
C ASN A 153 0.61 9.30 -13.88
N ASN A 154 -0.16 8.87 -12.87
CA ASN A 154 -1.34 9.56 -12.33
C ASN A 154 -1.10 10.07 -10.91
N PHE A 155 0.14 10.39 -10.55
CA PHE A 155 0.55 10.75 -9.20
C PHE A 155 0.97 12.22 -9.07
N VAL A 156 0.92 12.71 -7.83
CA VAL A 156 1.61 13.92 -7.38
C VAL A 156 2.78 13.46 -6.52
N GLY A 157 4.00 13.75 -6.97
CA GLY A 157 5.22 13.36 -6.25
C GLY A 157 5.54 14.33 -5.12
N ILE A 158 5.95 13.81 -3.95
CA ILE A 158 6.38 14.64 -2.81
C ILE A 158 7.75 15.31 -3.04
N ASP A 159 8.42 14.99 -4.11
CA ASP A 159 9.71 15.50 -4.57
C ASP A 159 9.59 16.38 -5.82
N GLU A 160 8.38 16.61 -6.32
CA GLU A 160 8.12 17.53 -7.41
C GLU A 160 8.26 19.00 -6.95
N SER A 161 8.42 19.90 -7.92
CA SER A 161 8.43 21.34 -7.61
C SER A 161 7.08 21.79 -7.04
N PRO A 162 7.03 22.81 -6.16
CA PRO A 162 5.77 23.34 -5.66
C PRO A 162 4.79 23.76 -6.77
N ASP A 163 5.29 24.33 -7.86
CA ASP A 163 4.47 24.76 -9.00
C ASP A 163 3.85 23.56 -9.72
N ASP A 164 4.62 22.49 -9.93
CA ASP A 164 4.11 21.26 -10.55
C ASP A 164 3.06 20.58 -9.66
N MET A 165 3.33 20.48 -8.34
CA MET A 165 2.38 19.93 -7.38
C MET A 165 1.08 20.74 -7.36
N PHE A 166 1.19 22.08 -7.31
CA PHE A 166 0.05 22.99 -7.33
C PHE A 166 -0.74 22.84 -8.64
N GLY A 167 -0.07 22.85 -9.79
CA GLY A 167 -0.72 22.66 -11.08
C GLY A 167 -1.48 21.35 -11.18
N LYS A 168 -0.91 20.24 -10.71
CA LYS A 168 -1.56 18.95 -10.67
C LYS A 168 -2.78 18.93 -9.74
N ILE A 169 -2.67 19.48 -8.54
CA ILE A 169 -3.78 19.56 -7.59
C ILE A 169 -4.92 20.40 -8.15
N MET A 170 -4.59 21.53 -8.78
CA MET A 170 -5.59 22.39 -9.40
C MET A 170 -6.28 21.76 -10.62
N SER A 171 -5.64 20.80 -11.29
CA SER A 171 -6.17 20.13 -12.49
C SER A 171 -7.16 18.99 -12.21
N VAL A 172 -7.27 18.52 -10.96
CA VAL A 172 -8.17 17.41 -10.64
C VAL A 172 -9.64 17.79 -10.81
N SER A 173 -10.49 16.81 -11.10
CA SER A 173 -11.95 17.03 -11.17
C SER A 173 -12.51 17.45 -9.81
N ASP A 174 -13.70 18.06 -9.82
CA ASP A 174 -14.32 18.51 -8.57
C ASP A 174 -14.75 17.32 -7.68
N GLU A 175 -15.10 16.17 -8.30
CA GLU A 175 -15.39 14.93 -7.57
C GLU A 175 -14.13 14.44 -6.85
N LEU A 176 -13.01 14.38 -7.55
CA LEU A 176 -11.74 13.96 -6.98
C LEU A 176 -11.23 14.92 -5.91
N MET A 177 -11.43 16.23 -6.10
CA MET A 177 -11.12 17.26 -5.11
C MET A 177 -11.75 16.91 -3.75
N TRP A 178 -13.05 16.59 -3.71
CA TRP A 178 -13.72 16.25 -2.47
C TRP A 178 -13.18 14.99 -1.83
N ARG A 179 -12.84 13.98 -2.66
CA ARG A 179 -12.21 12.77 -2.20
C ARG A 179 -10.85 13.03 -1.56
N TRP A 180 -10.04 13.89 -2.16
CA TRP A 180 -8.75 14.29 -1.62
C TRP A 180 -8.88 15.14 -0.36
N TYR A 181 -9.89 16.00 -0.27
CA TYR A 181 -10.19 16.70 0.99
C TYR A 181 -10.44 15.73 2.13
N GLU A 182 -11.24 14.69 1.90
CA GLU A 182 -11.56 13.67 2.90
C GLU A 182 -10.34 12.86 3.34
N LEU A 183 -9.42 12.57 2.43
CA LEU A 183 -8.28 11.68 2.69
C LEU A 183 -6.99 12.40 3.09
N LEU A 184 -6.77 13.63 2.63
CA LEU A 184 -5.49 14.33 2.74
C LEU A 184 -5.56 15.63 3.55
N SER A 185 -6.73 16.26 3.67
CA SER A 185 -6.82 17.53 4.40
C SER A 185 -7.00 17.31 5.90
N PHE A 186 -6.66 18.36 6.68
CA PHE A 186 -6.95 18.40 8.11
C PHE A 186 -8.33 18.97 8.43
N LYS A 187 -9.17 19.22 7.39
CA LYS A 187 -10.53 19.74 7.59
C LYS A 187 -11.44 18.68 8.18
N SER A 188 -12.29 19.08 9.08
CA SER A 188 -13.34 18.21 9.61
C SER A 188 -14.38 17.89 8.53
N GLN A 189 -15.11 16.79 8.70
CA GLN A 189 -16.23 16.44 7.82
C GLN A 189 -17.28 17.56 7.72
N LYS A 190 -17.49 18.30 8.81
CA LYS A 190 -18.43 19.45 8.83
C LYS A 190 -17.95 20.55 7.88
N GLU A 191 -16.70 20.96 7.97
CA GLU A 191 -16.10 21.98 7.09
C GLU A 191 -16.16 21.56 5.63
N ILE A 192 -15.84 20.29 5.33
CA ILE A 192 -15.93 19.76 3.98
C ILE A 192 -17.36 19.82 3.44
N GLN A 193 -18.35 19.46 4.26
CA GLN A 193 -19.77 19.54 3.88
C GLN A 193 -20.25 20.99 3.67
N GLU A 194 -19.78 21.93 4.48
CA GLU A 194 -20.09 23.36 4.31
C GLU A 194 -19.50 23.88 2.99
N GLN A 195 -18.27 23.52 2.64
CA GLN A 195 -17.66 23.88 1.35
C GLN A 195 -18.41 23.25 0.17
N LYS A 196 -18.80 21.96 0.28
CA LYS A 196 -19.65 21.30 -0.73
C LYS A 196 -20.97 22.04 -0.96
N LYS A 197 -21.61 22.52 0.11
CA LYS A 197 -22.83 23.33 0.02
C LYS A 197 -22.55 24.68 -0.64
N GLY A 198 -21.44 25.33 -0.29
CA GLY A 198 -21.00 26.59 -0.91
C GLY A 198 -20.87 26.48 -2.43
N VAL A 199 -20.22 25.41 -2.89
CA VAL A 199 -20.06 25.15 -4.34
C VAL A 199 -21.42 24.89 -5.02
N LYS A 200 -22.31 24.14 -4.40
CA LYS A 200 -23.68 23.95 -4.90
C LYS A 200 -24.48 25.25 -5.00
N ASN A 201 -24.15 26.24 -4.18
CA ASN A 201 -24.80 27.56 -4.13
C ASN A 201 -24.06 28.61 -4.97
N GLY A 202 -23.10 28.21 -5.83
CA GLY A 202 -22.46 29.09 -6.78
C GLY A 202 -21.02 29.53 -6.45
N LEU A 203 -20.43 29.06 -5.35
CA LEU A 203 -19.01 29.25 -5.10
C LEU A 203 -18.18 28.49 -6.15
N ASN A 204 -17.16 29.15 -6.67
CA ASN A 204 -16.30 28.53 -7.69
C ASN A 204 -15.44 27.40 -7.06
N PRO A 205 -15.51 26.16 -7.56
CA PRO A 205 -14.67 25.06 -7.07
C PRO A 205 -13.18 25.39 -7.03
N LYS A 206 -12.69 26.21 -7.95
CA LYS A 206 -11.30 26.66 -7.98
C LYS A 206 -10.89 27.42 -6.71
N GLU A 207 -11.79 28.24 -6.15
CA GLU A 207 -11.54 28.99 -4.90
C GLU A 207 -11.45 28.05 -3.69
N VAL A 208 -12.14 26.91 -3.76
CA VAL A 208 -12.06 25.89 -2.72
C VAL A 208 -10.76 25.07 -2.81
N LYS A 209 -10.22 24.90 -4.01
CA LYS A 209 -8.94 24.16 -4.22
C LYS A 209 -7.72 24.95 -3.72
N ILE A 210 -7.79 26.25 -3.62
CA ILE A 210 -6.74 27.14 -3.10
C ILE A 210 -6.80 27.18 -1.57
#